data_af6b3d4addd142a23364c81fe04a6231
#
_entry.id   af6b3d4addd142a23364c81fe04a6231
#
_cell.length_a   1.000
_cell.length_b   1.000
_cell.length_c   1.000
_cell.angle_alpha   90.00
_cell.angle_beta   90.00
_cell.angle_gamma   90.00
#
_symmetry.space_group_name_H-M   'P 1'
#
loop_
_entity.id
_entity.type
_entity.pdbx_description
1 polymer ?
#
loop_
_entity_poly.entity_id
_entity_poly.type
_entity_poly.pdbx_seq_one_letter_code
_entity_poly.pdbx_strand_id
1 'polypeptide(L)'
;MARESAKRRERGGSVRPAKTSASAIRARGPVSERGERAPDSQSDIPESQRAPGRGKYDRTRSPDDRQKDQMRRLLDAAGHVFAEMGWADATVEAIVNRAGMSRRTFYEHFDDLKECLLVLHQKVSKVSFRAVENSVNAQSTPPEKLTMGITSFLGGIAMFPHMARVMFRVVRSAGPEFEAIHEQMMARFAKLVLDGVLSSFDHGGKGRPPADGQVELRVFALVSGMEAVAMRYVLQGQESKALEAAPVLIDMVQKTFA
;
A
#
# COMPACT_ATOMS: atom_id res chain seq x y z
N MET A 1 57.77 21.15 -14.64
CA MET A 1 57.89 21.20 -16.11
C MET A 1 56.50 20.92 -16.61
N ALA A 2 55.87 21.93 -16.97
CA ALA A 2 55.46 22.54 -18.26
C ALA A 2 54.13 21.92 -18.68
N ARG A 3 52.94 22.66 -18.59
CA ARG A 3 52.38 23.60 -19.57
C ARG A 3 51.94 22.86 -20.83
N GLU A 4 50.72 22.95 -21.35
CA GLU A 4 50.00 24.11 -21.94
C GLU A 4 48.61 23.61 -22.38
N SER A 5 47.48 24.18 -22.04
CA SER A 5 46.73 25.29 -22.68
C SER A 5 46.32 25.09 -24.14
N ALA A 6 45.03 25.14 -24.40
CA ALA A 6 44.28 25.88 -25.43
C ALA A 6 42.82 25.41 -25.44
N LYS A 7 41.82 26.15 -25.08
CA LYS A 7 41.16 27.37 -25.50
C LYS A 7 40.56 27.34 -26.94
N ARG A 8 39.26 27.62 -26.98
CA ARG A 8 38.42 28.23 -28.03
C ARG A 8 37.33 27.30 -28.62
N ARG A 9 36.10 27.67 -28.88
CA ARG A 9 35.39 28.97 -28.92
C ARG A 9 33.90 28.72 -28.92
N GLU A 10 33.17 29.68 -28.41
CA GLU A 10 31.74 29.97 -28.52
C GLU A 10 31.23 30.12 -29.95
N ARG A 11 29.93 29.82 -30.15
CA ARG A 11 28.91 30.57 -30.91
C ARG A 11 27.60 29.81 -30.63
N GLY A 12 26.52 30.31 -30.09
CA GLY A 12 25.87 31.59 -30.34
C GLY A 12 24.81 31.40 -31.45
N GLY A 13 23.51 31.25 -31.06
CA GLY A 13 22.45 31.16 -32.03
C GLY A 13 21.05 31.11 -31.35
N SER A 14 20.65 32.27 -30.84
CA SER A 14 19.28 32.60 -30.48
C SER A 14 18.43 32.82 -31.74
N VAL A 15 17.24 32.18 -31.84
CA VAL A 15 16.13 32.72 -32.62
C VAL A 15 14.80 32.31 -31.98
N ARG A 16 14.09 33.28 -31.47
CA ARG A 16 12.63 33.42 -31.36
C ARG A 16 12.30 34.58 -32.37
N PRO A 17 11.04 34.91 -32.69
CA PRO A 17 9.72 34.27 -32.56
C PRO A 17 8.89 34.36 -33.88
N ALA A 18 7.67 33.81 -33.91
CA ALA A 18 6.60 34.41 -34.69
C ALA A 18 5.20 34.02 -34.13
N LYS A 19 4.53 35.02 -33.64
CA LYS A 19 3.08 35.06 -33.47
C LYS A 19 2.46 35.39 -34.83
N THR A 20 1.33 34.75 -35.17
CA THR A 20 0.36 35.34 -36.08
C THR A 20 -1.05 35.02 -35.67
N SER A 21 -1.78 36.06 -35.34
CA SER A 21 -3.21 36.15 -35.15
C SER A 21 -3.91 36.45 -36.47
N ALA A 22 -5.10 35.88 -36.64
CA ALA A 22 -6.19 36.43 -37.46
C ALA A 22 -7.46 35.74 -37.02
N SER A 23 -8.36 36.34 -36.32
CA SER A 23 -9.36 37.39 -36.56
C SER A 23 -10.46 36.99 -37.56
N ALA A 24 -11.62 36.72 -36.98
CA ALA A 24 -12.99 37.08 -37.33
C ALA A 24 -13.53 36.71 -38.72
N ILE A 25 -14.75 36.13 -38.71
CA ILE A 25 -15.90 36.73 -39.38
C ILE A 25 -17.20 36.16 -38.78
N ARG A 26 -18.08 37.06 -38.38
CA ARG A 26 -19.50 36.87 -37.96
C ARG A 26 -20.32 36.56 -39.21
N ALA A 27 -21.34 35.69 -39.06
CA ALA A 27 -22.57 35.79 -39.80
C ALA A 27 -23.76 35.45 -38.90
N ARG A 28 -24.71 36.36 -38.84
CA ARG A 28 -26.01 36.28 -38.13
C ARG A 28 -27.10 35.78 -39.10
N GLY A 29 -28.01 34.95 -38.57
CA GLY A 29 -29.42 34.98 -38.71
C GLY A 29 -30.04 33.94 -39.66
N PRO A 30 -31.32 33.60 -39.59
CA PRO A 30 -32.38 34.21 -38.82
C PRO A 30 -33.20 33.22 -37.95
N VAL A 31 -34.07 33.78 -37.11
CA VAL A 31 -35.10 33.18 -36.28
C VAL A 31 -36.29 32.75 -37.10
N SER A 32 -36.88 31.60 -36.81
CA SER A 32 -38.29 31.12 -37.03
C SER A 32 -38.32 29.62 -36.71
N GLU A 33 -39.23 28.96 -36.09
CA GLU A 33 -40.59 29.15 -35.60
C GLU A 33 -40.92 27.92 -34.75
N ARG A 34 -41.97 28.04 -33.98
CA ARG A 34 -42.62 26.99 -33.14
C ARG A 34 -42.87 25.69 -33.89
N GLY A 35 -42.62 24.56 -33.20
CA GLY A 35 -43.08 23.26 -33.68
C GLY A 35 -42.92 22.18 -32.61
N GLU A 36 -44.00 21.87 -31.92
CA GLU A 36 -44.43 20.56 -31.40
C GLU A 36 -43.49 19.76 -30.49
N ARG A 37 -43.96 19.59 -29.25
CA ARG A 37 -43.51 18.56 -28.32
C ARG A 37 -43.72 17.17 -28.95
N ALA A 38 -42.65 16.47 -29.22
CA ALA A 38 -42.68 15.02 -29.48
C ALA A 38 -42.88 14.29 -28.14
N PRO A 39 -43.61 13.17 -28.11
CA PRO A 39 -43.91 12.44 -26.88
C PRO A 39 -42.69 11.71 -26.34
N ASP A 40 -42.60 11.63 -25.01
CA ASP A 40 -41.65 10.85 -24.23
C ASP A 40 -41.62 9.37 -24.69
N SER A 41 -40.62 9.00 -25.47
CA SER A 41 -40.34 7.61 -25.85
C SER A 41 -39.10 7.10 -25.10
N GLN A 42 -39.16 7.09 -23.76
CA GLN A 42 -38.10 6.49 -22.91
C GLN A 42 -38.53 5.14 -22.28
N SER A 43 -39.60 4.50 -22.74
CA SER A 43 -40.12 3.29 -22.11
C SER A 43 -39.67 1.94 -22.71
N ASP A 44 -38.91 1.92 -23.82
CA ASP A 44 -38.65 0.67 -24.56
C ASP A 44 -37.17 0.24 -24.67
N ILE A 45 -36.29 0.72 -23.77
CA ILE A 45 -34.91 0.21 -23.71
C ILE A 45 -34.88 -1.00 -22.75
N PRO A 46 -34.54 -2.22 -23.24
CA PRO A 46 -34.40 -3.40 -22.39
C PRO A 46 -33.48 -3.14 -21.22
N GLU A 47 -33.80 -3.65 -20.04
CA GLU A 47 -33.07 -3.44 -18.78
C GLU A 47 -31.59 -3.84 -18.86
N SER A 48 -31.23 -4.77 -19.76
CA SER A 48 -29.86 -5.18 -20.05
C SER A 48 -28.98 -4.14 -20.77
N GLN A 49 -29.57 -3.08 -21.34
CA GLN A 49 -28.84 -2.00 -22.03
C GLN A 49 -28.85 -0.67 -21.26
N ARG A 50 -29.44 -0.64 -20.07
CA ARG A 50 -29.35 0.54 -19.21
C ARG A 50 -27.94 0.66 -18.67
N ALA A 51 -27.28 1.78 -18.95
CA ALA A 51 -26.00 2.13 -18.32
C ALA A 51 -26.12 1.97 -16.79
N PRO A 52 -25.09 1.43 -16.10
CA PRO A 52 -25.14 1.25 -14.66
C PRO A 52 -25.53 2.58 -14.01
N GLY A 53 -26.64 2.57 -13.28
CA GLY A 53 -27.26 3.77 -12.73
C GLY A 53 -26.22 4.55 -11.91
N ARG A 54 -26.14 5.86 -12.15
CA ARG A 54 -25.40 6.79 -11.30
C ARG A 54 -25.73 6.45 -9.85
N GLY A 55 -24.74 5.97 -9.10
CA GLY A 55 -24.89 5.54 -7.71
C GLY A 55 -25.70 6.58 -6.94
N LYS A 56 -26.72 6.14 -6.21
CA LYS A 56 -27.58 6.99 -5.39
C LYS A 56 -26.69 7.88 -4.53
N TYR A 57 -26.67 9.16 -4.85
CA TYR A 57 -25.95 10.18 -4.07
C TYR A 57 -26.61 10.26 -2.69
N ASP A 58 -26.04 9.58 -1.72
CA ASP A 58 -26.49 9.57 -0.35
C ASP A 58 -26.20 10.93 0.29
N ARG A 59 -27.22 11.76 0.39
CA ARG A 59 -27.15 13.12 0.95
C ARG A 59 -27.03 13.14 2.48
N THR A 60 -27.13 11.98 3.14
CA THR A 60 -27.13 11.89 4.61
C THR A 60 -25.72 11.80 5.21
N ARG A 61 -24.69 11.46 4.40
CA ARG A 61 -23.31 11.35 4.86
C ARG A 61 -22.61 12.71 4.83
N SER A 62 -21.83 12.97 5.88
CA SER A 62 -20.97 14.17 5.94
C SER A 62 -19.95 14.20 4.80
N PRO A 63 -19.44 15.37 4.38
CA PRO A 63 -18.35 15.47 3.42
C PRO A 63 -17.13 14.63 3.84
N ASP A 64 -16.78 14.65 5.12
CA ASP A 64 -15.66 13.90 5.69
C ASP A 64 -15.85 12.39 5.62
N ASP A 65 -17.07 11.89 5.87
CA ASP A 65 -17.36 10.45 5.79
C ASP A 65 -17.28 9.95 4.34
N ARG A 66 -17.71 10.78 3.39
CA ARG A 66 -17.58 10.49 1.96
C ARG A 66 -16.11 10.43 1.53
N GLN A 67 -15.29 11.38 1.96
CA GLN A 67 -13.87 11.41 1.66
C GLN A 67 -13.15 10.17 2.24
N LYS A 68 -13.47 9.79 3.47
CA LYS A 68 -12.93 8.56 4.10
C LYS A 68 -13.35 7.29 3.36
N ASP A 69 -14.61 7.21 2.91
CA ASP A 69 -15.09 6.06 2.14
C ASP A 69 -14.43 5.98 0.76
N GLN A 70 -14.29 7.10 0.07
CA GLN A 70 -13.56 7.19 -1.19
C GLN A 70 -12.10 6.73 -1.03
N MET A 71 -11.40 7.28 -0.04
CA MET A 71 -10.02 6.89 0.29
C MET A 71 -9.92 5.38 0.57
N ARG A 72 -10.84 4.82 1.38
CA ARG A 72 -10.87 3.40 1.69
C ARG A 72 -11.03 2.54 0.43
N ARG A 73 -11.98 2.89 -0.44
CA ARG A 73 -12.26 2.16 -1.70
C ARG A 73 -11.11 2.26 -2.69
N LEU A 74 -10.47 3.44 -2.80
CA LEU A 74 -9.29 3.62 -3.66
C LEU A 74 -8.11 2.78 -3.17
N LEU A 75 -7.84 2.76 -1.86
CA LEU A 75 -6.75 1.95 -1.29
C LEU A 75 -7.02 0.45 -1.40
N ASP A 76 -8.27 0.01 -1.24
CA ASP A 76 -8.65 -1.39 -1.45
C ASP A 76 -8.43 -1.81 -2.90
N ALA A 77 -8.93 -1.02 -3.85
CA ALA A 77 -8.69 -1.24 -5.28
C ALA A 77 -7.21 -1.22 -5.65
N ALA A 78 -6.44 -0.26 -5.10
CA ALA A 78 -5.01 -0.16 -5.30
C ALA A 78 -4.27 -1.40 -4.80
N GLY A 79 -4.64 -1.92 -3.62
CA GLY A 79 -4.06 -3.15 -3.08
C GLY A 79 -4.23 -4.35 -4.02
N HIS A 80 -5.40 -4.50 -4.61
CA HIS A 80 -5.64 -5.55 -5.61
C HIS A 80 -4.86 -5.31 -6.91
N VAL A 81 -4.90 -4.10 -7.46
CA VAL A 81 -4.20 -3.76 -8.71
C VAL A 81 -2.69 -3.97 -8.56
N PHE A 82 -2.09 -3.47 -7.49
CA PHE A 82 -0.67 -3.66 -7.22
C PHE A 82 -0.31 -5.15 -7.01
N ALA A 83 -1.15 -5.92 -6.32
CA ALA A 83 -0.91 -7.34 -6.11
C ALA A 83 -0.99 -8.17 -7.39
N GLU A 84 -1.87 -7.83 -8.31
CA GLU A 84 -2.12 -8.52 -9.58
C GLU A 84 -1.11 -8.13 -10.65
N MET A 85 -0.88 -6.82 -10.84
CA MET A 85 -0.06 -6.27 -11.93
C MET A 85 1.40 -6.01 -11.53
N GLY A 86 1.69 -5.86 -10.24
CA GLY A 86 2.98 -5.37 -9.76
C GLY A 86 3.12 -3.84 -9.89
N TRP A 87 4.31 -3.33 -9.52
CA TRP A 87 4.57 -1.89 -9.56
C TRP A 87 4.68 -1.33 -10.99
N ALA A 88 5.39 -2.04 -11.87
CA ALA A 88 5.73 -1.54 -13.20
C ALA A 88 4.51 -1.35 -14.12
N ASP A 89 3.51 -2.22 -14.00
CA ASP A 89 2.34 -2.25 -14.88
C ASP A 89 1.10 -1.64 -14.26
N ALA A 90 1.15 -1.27 -12.96
CA ALA A 90 0.02 -0.65 -12.28
C ALA A 90 -0.26 0.76 -12.84
N THR A 91 -1.53 1.10 -13.02
CA THR A 91 -1.96 2.40 -13.53
C THR A 91 -3.07 3.01 -12.69
N VAL A 92 -3.15 4.35 -12.68
CA VAL A 92 -4.29 5.07 -12.05
C VAL A 92 -5.61 4.61 -12.65
N GLU A 93 -5.63 4.36 -13.96
CA GLU A 93 -6.83 3.91 -14.67
C GLU A 93 -7.34 2.56 -14.15
N ALA A 94 -6.43 1.59 -13.97
CA ALA A 94 -6.79 0.28 -13.40
C ALA A 94 -7.37 0.42 -11.98
N ILE A 95 -6.79 1.29 -11.15
CA ILE A 95 -7.26 1.53 -9.78
C ILE A 95 -8.65 2.17 -9.78
N VAL A 96 -8.87 3.24 -10.54
CA VAL A 96 -10.16 3.94 -10.53
C VAL A 96 -11.27 3.12 -11.16
N ASN A 97 -10.97 2.34 -12.21
CA ASN A 97 -11.93 1.41 -12.80
C ASN A 97 -12.37 0.35 -11.80
N ARG A 98 -11.43 -0.25 -11.07
CA ARG A 98 -11.72 -1.24 -10.02
C ARG A 98 -12.48 -0.62 -8.85
N ALA A 99 -12.15 0.62 -8.46
CA ALA A 99 -12.83 1.35 -7.39
C ALA A 99 -14.24 1.84 -7.80
N GLY A 100 -14.58 1.85 -9.09
CA GLY A 100 -15.78 2.49 -9.63
C GLY A 100 -15.79 4.00 -9.43
N MET A 101 -14.62 4.64 -9.65
CA MET A 101 -14.40 6.06 -9.44
C MET A 101 -13.79 6.74 -10.67
N SER A 102 -13.69 8.08 -10.64
CA SER A 102 -13.05 8.86 -11.69
C SER A 102 -11.56 9.09 -11.40
N ARG A 103 -10.76 9.35 -12.45
CA ARG A 103 -9.37 9.81 -12.30
C ARG A 103 -9.28 11.10 -11.47
N ARG A 104 -10.26 11.99 -11.61
CA ARG A 104 -10.33 13.22 -10.80
C ARG A 104 -10.41 12.88 -9.32
N THR A 105 -11.27 11.93 -8.92
CA THR A 105 -11.38 11.48 -7.53
C THR A 105 -10.07 10.89 -7.00
N PHE A 106 -9.31 10.18 -7.83
CA PHE A 106 -7.98 9.70 -7.46
C PHE A 106 -7.04 10.86 -7.12
N TYR A 107 -6.94 11.85 -8.00
CA TYR A 107 -6.07 13.02 -7.83
C TYR A 107 -6.55 14.03 -6.76
N GLU A 108 -7.78 13.88 -6.27
CA GLU A 108 -8.25 14.58 -5.07
C GLU A 108 -7.69 13.95 -3.76
N HIS A 109 -7.13 12.73 -3.85
CA HIS A 109 -6.59 11.97 -2.71
C HIS A 109 -5.09 11.70 -2.76
N PHE A 110 -4.52 11.60 -3.96
CA PHE A 110 -3.11 11.25 -4.19
C PHE A 110 -2.55 12.06 -5.36
N ASP A 111 -1.32 12.53 -5.21
CA ASP A 111 -0.62 13.23 -6.30
C ASP A 111 -0.25 12.27 -7.44
N ASP A 112 0.14 11.03 -7.09
CA ASP A 112 0.53 10.00 -8.05
C ASP A 112 0.34 8.57 -7.49
N LEU A 113 0.74 7.57 -8.30
CA LEU A 113 0.71 6.16 -7.91
C LEU A 113 1.65 5.85 -6.74
N LYS A 114 2.76 6.56 -6.65
CA LYS A 114 3.78 6.34 -5.62
C LYS A 114 3.25 6.78 -4.26
N GLU A 115 2.61 7.95 -4.19
CA GLU A 115 1.93 8.40 -2.98
C GLU A 115 0.80 7.44 -2.58
N CYS A 116 0.00 6.98 -3.55
CA CYS A 116 -1.03 5.98 -3.29
C CYS A 116 -0.45 4.70 -2.67
N LEU A 117 0.66 4.17 -3.21
CA LEU A 117 1.34 2.99 -2.66
C LEU A 117 1.91 3.28 -1.26
N LEU A 118 2.49 4.46 -1.04
CA LEU A 118 3.04 4.88 0.25
C LEU A 118 1.94 4.91 1.33
N VAL A 119 0.82 5.56 1.04
CA VAL A 119 -0.33 5.64 1.96
C VAL A 119 -0.91 4.25 2.23
N LEU A 120 -1.02 3.40 1.20
CA LEU A 120 -1.46 2.01 1.34
C LEU A 120 -0.52 1.25 2.27
N HIS A 121 0.80 1.32 2.01
CA HIS A 121 1.82 0.66 2.83
C HIS A 121 1.75 1.09 4.30
N GLN A 122 1.70 2.39 4.57
CA GLN A 122 1.60 2.94 5.92
C GLN A 122 0.35 2.44 6.65
N LYS A 123 -0.79 2.43 5.94
CA LYS A 123 -2.07 1.96 6.52
C LYS A 123 -2.04 0.47 6.83
N VAL A 124 -1.58 -0.36 5.89
CA VAL A 124 -1.47 -1.81 6.08
C VAL A 124 -0.47 -2.12 7.20
N SER A 125 0.71 -1.51 7.21
CA SER A 125 1.72 -1.65 8.27
C SER A 125 1.15 -1.32 9.65
N LYS A 126 0.41 -0.21 9.76
CA LYS A 126 -0.20 0.21 11.03
C LYS A 126 -1.24 -0.77 11.52
N VAL A 127 -2.09 -1.30 10.62
CA VAL A 127 -3.14 -2.27 10.97
C VAL A 127 -2.50 -3.61 11.37
N SER A 128 -1.54 -4.09 10.57
CA SER A 128 -0.84 -5.36 10.84
C SER A 128 -0.07 -5.30 12.16
N PHE A 129 0.67 -4.22 12.39
CA PHE A 129 1.40 -4.04 13.65
C PHE A 129 0.46 -4.07 14.86
N ARG A 130 -0.65 -3.32 14.81
CA ARG A 130 -1.64 -3.30 15.90
C ARG A 130 -2.30 -4.66 16.13
N ALA A 131 -2.57 -5.41 15.07
CA ALA A 131 -3.14 -6.75 15.21
C ALA A 131 -2.18 -7.69 15.97
N VAL A 132 -0.89 -7.68 15.61
CA VAL A 132 0.14 -8.46 16.30
C VAL A 132 0.33 -7.96 17.74
N GLU A 133 0.47 -6.66 17.96
CA GLU A 133 0.64 -6.04 19.27
C GLU A 133 -0.52 -6.39 20.21
N ASN A 134 -1.76 -6.27 19.75
CA ASN A 134 -2.94 -6.64 20.54
C ASN A 134 -2.94 -8.13 20.89
N SER A 135 -2.57 -9.01 19.94
CA SER A 135 -2.49 -10.45 20.16
C SER A 135 -1.43 -10.82 21.20
N VAL A 136 -0.27 -10.13 21.15
CA VAL A 136 0.82 -10.28 22.12
C VAL A 136 0.40 -9.78 23.50
N ASN A 137 -0.18 -8.59 23.57
CA ASN A 137 -0.56 -7.95 24.84
C ASN A 137 -1.73 -8.64 25.56
N ALA A 138 -2.51 -9.45 24.84
CA ALA A 138 -3.57 -10.27 25.43
C ALA A 138 -3.04 -11.50 26.19
N GLN A 139 -1.73 -11.83 26.07
CA GLN A 139 -1.14 -13.00 26.69
C GLN A 139 -0.41 -12.62 27.98
N SER A 140 -0.39 -13.57 28.94
CA SER A 140 0.19 -13.34 30.26
C SER A 140 1.67 -13.77 30.33
N THR A 141 2.03 -14.83 29.62
CA THR A 141 3.37 -15.39 29.69
C THR A 141 4.21 -15.10 28.42
N PRO A 142 5.53 -14.96 28.54
CA PRO A 142 6.40 -14.71 27.41
C PRO A 142 6.34 -15.77 26.31
N PRO A 143 6.27 -17.08 26.60
CA PRO A 143 6.11 -18.10 25.55
C PRO A 143 4.78 -17.95 24.79
N GLU A 144 3.69 -17.61 25.47
CA GLU A 144 2.40 -17.35 24.84
C GLU A 144 2.45 -16.08 23.97
N LYS A 145 3.11 -15.01 24.45
CA LYS A 145 3.31 -13.77 23.68
C LYS A 145 4.03 -14.02 22.37
N LEU A 146 5.13 -14.79 22.41
CA LEU A 146 5.90 -15.16 21.21
C LEU A 146 5.06 -16.03 20.26
N THR A 147 4.37 -17.04 20.80
CA THR A 147 3.47 -17.91 20.04
C THR A 147 2.37 -17.13 19.34
N MET A 148 1.72 -16.23 20.04
CA MET A 148 0.62 -15.42 19.49
C MET A 148 1.11 -14.36 18.51
N GLY A 149 2.29 -13.78 18.75
CA GLY A 149 2.92 -12.87 17.80
C GLY A 149 3.20 -13.52 16.44
N ILE A 150 3.83 -14.70 16.45
CA ILE A 150 4.12 -15.49 15.24
C ILE A 150 2.81 -15.89 14.54
N THR A 151 1.86 -16.43 15.28
CA THR A 151 0.57 -16.90 14.74
C THR A 151 -0.23 -15.74 14.13
N SER A 152 -0.28 -14.60 14.82
CA SER A 152 -0.99 -13.40 14.33
C SER A 152 -0.35 -12.83 13.06
N PHE A 153 0.99 -12.77 13.02
CA PHE A 153 1.72 -12.30 11.84
C PHE A 153 1.47 -13.18 10.61
N LEU A 154 1.68 -14.49 10.73
CA LEU A 154 1.47 -15.45 9.64
C LEU A 154 -0.01 -15.58 9.26
N GLY A 155 -0.90 -15.53 10.25
CA GLY A 155 -2.34 -15.50 10.03
C GLY A 155 -2.80 -14.29 9.23
N GLY A 156 -2.21 -13.12 9.46
CA GLY A 156 -2.45 -11.91 8.67
C GLY A 156 -2.08 -12.10 7.20
N ILE A 157 -0.95 -12.74 6.92
CA ILE A 157 -0.51 -13.07 5.55
C ILE A 157 -1.50 -14.02 4.87
N ALA A 158 -1.91 -15.07 5.57
CA ALA A 158 -2.84 -16.06 5.04
C ALA A 158 -4.24 -15.48 4.78
N MET A 159 -4.70 -14.59 5.65
CA MET A 159 -6.03 -13.98 5.56
C MET A 159 -6.12 -12.88 4.49
N PHE A 160 -5.03 -12.15 4.25
CA PHE A 160 -4.98 -11.02 3.32
C PHE A 160 -3.87 -11.19 2.27
N PRO A 161 -3.93 -12.23 1.40
CA PRO A 161 -2.84 -12.58 0.49
C PRO A 161 -2.47 -11.47 -0.49
N HIS A 162 -3.43 -10.70 -0.99
CA HIS A 162 -3.15 -9.56 -1.87
C HIS A 162 -2.36 -8.46 -1.16
N MET A 163 -2.68 -8.16 0.10
CA MET A 163 -1.90 -7.19 0.88
C MET A 163 -0.50 -7.71 1.21
N ALA A 164 -0.35 -9.01 1.49
CA ALA A 164 0.96 -9.62 1.66
C ALA A 164 1.83 -9.47 0.40
N ARG A 165 1.27 -9.67 -0.81
CA ARG A 165 1.99 -9.42 -2.08
C ARG A 165 2.44 -7.96 -2.20
N VAL A 166 1.59 -7.00 -1.85
CA VAL A 166 1.97 -5.58 -1.86
C VAL A 166 3.12 -5.33 -0.90
N MET A 167 3.01 -5.79 0.35
CA MET A 167 3.97 -5.52 1.41
C MET A 167 5.35 -6.16 1.18
N PHE A 168 5.39 -7.39 0.68
CA PHE A 168 6.63 -8.15 0.57
C PHE A 168 7.23 -8.15 -0.84
N ARG A 169 6.44 -7.93 -1.89
CA ARG A 169 6.92 -7.98 -3.27
C ARG A 169 6.89 -6.61 -3.95
N VAL A 170 5.74 -5.92 -3.95
CA VAL A 170 5.55 -4.68 -4.73
C VAL A 170 6.39 -3.54 -4.17
N VAL A 171 6.37 -3.37 -2.85
CA VAL A 171 7.10 -2.30 -2.14
C VAL A 171 8.60 -2.36 -2.45
N ARG A 172 9.19 -3.54 -2.51
CA ARG A 172 10.63 -3.73 -2.83
C ARG A 172 11.01 -3.33 -4.26
N SER A 173 10.06 -3.30 -5.18
CA SER A 173 10.28 -2.88 -6.57
C SER A 173 9.96 -1.41 -6.85
N ALA A 174 9.43 -0.69 -5.85
CA ALA A 174 8.91 0.67 -6.05
C ALA A 174 9.94 1.79 -5.79
N GLY A 175 11.12 1.47 -5.24
CA GLY A 175 12.21 2.43 -5.05
C GLY A 175 12.83 2.42 -3.65
N PRO A 176 14.00 3.05 -3.46
CA PRO A 176 14.78 2.98 -2.22
C PRO A 176 14.08 3.62 -1.01
N GLU A 177 13.22 4.59 -1.21
CA GLU A 177 12.42 5.18 -0.13
C GLU A 177 11.48 4.16 0.53
N PHE A 178 11.02 3.16 -0.20
CA PHE A 178 10.21 2.08 0.35
C PHE A 178 11.03 1.08 1.17
N GLU A 179 12.31 0.91 0.85
CA GLU A 179 13.24 0.11 1.68
C GLU A 179 13.37 0.70 3.08
N ALA A 180 13.61 2.02 3.19
CA ALA A 180 13.72 2.70 4.47
C ALA A 180 12.44 2.57 5.33
N ILE A 181 11.27 2.65 4.69
CA ILE A 181 9.98 2.48 5.38
C ILE A 181 9.79 1.03 5.82
N HIS A 182 10.20 0.08 5.01
CA HIS A 182 10.17 -1.34 5.35
C HIS A 182 11.10 -1.66 6.53
N GLU A 183 12.32 -1.16 6.52
CA GLU A 183 13.27 -1.29 7.63
C GLU A 183 12.70 -0.72 8.94
N GLN A 184 12.07 0.44 8.90
CA GLN A 184 11.41 1.03 10.07
C GLN A 184 10.28 0.14 10.60
N MET A 185 9.51 -0.49 9.72
CA MET A 185 8.47 -1.44 10.11
C MET A 185 9.08 -2.67 10.79
N MET A 186 10.15 -3.24 10.22
CA MET A 186 10.84 -4.40 10.78
C MET A 186 11.49 -4.08 12.13
N ALA A 187 12.08 -2.90 12.30
CA ALA A 187 12.61 -2.43 13.58
C ALA A 187 11.52 -2.33 14.66
N ARG A 188 10.31 -1.91 14.30
CA ARG A 188 9.17 -1.87 15.25
C ARG A 188 8.73 -3.27 15.69
N PHE A 189 8.69 -4.24 14.76
CA PHE A 189 8.42 -5.63 15.12
C PHE A 189 9.52 -6.22 16.00
N ALA A 190 10.80 -5.95 15.68
CA ALA A 190 11.92 -6.39 16.50
C ALA A 190 11.82 -5.81 17.92
N LYS A 191 11.49 -4.52 18.05
CA LYS A 191 11.28 -3.90 19.36
C LYS A 191 10.14 -4.56 20.15
N LEU A 192 9.01 -4.85 19.51
CA LEU A 192 7.88 -5.52 20.17
C LEU A 192 8.29 -6.90 20.72
N VAL A 193 9.06 -7.67 19.94
CA VAL A 193 9.58 -8.98 20.36
C VAL A 193 10.59 -8.83 21.48
N LEU A 194 11.52 -7.87 21.35
CA LEU A 194 12.56 -7.60 22.37
C LEU A 194 11.94 -7.22 23.71
N ASP A 195 11.00 -6.29 23.73
CA ASP A 195 10.29 -5.86 24.94
C ASP A 195 9.55 -7.05 25.58
N GLY A 196 8.96 -7.94 24.76
CA GLY A 196 8.33 -9.18 25.23
C GLY A 196 9.30 -10.18 25.84
N VAL A 197 10.48 -10.35 25.23
CA VAL A 197 11.56 -11.24 25.74
C VAL A 197 12.16 -10.67 27.02
N LEU A 198 12.52 -9.39 27.05
CA LEU A 198 13.14 -8.76 28.22
C LEU A 198 12.19 -8.76 29.43
N SER A 199 10.91 -8.53 29.23
CA SER A 199 9.92 -8.60 30.32
C SER A 199 9.85 -9.97 30.98
N SER A 200 10.31 -11.05 30.32
CA SER A 200 10.35 -12.39 30.90
C SER A 200 11.41 -12.54 31.98
N PHE A 201 12.51 -11.80 31.87
CA PHE A 201 13.59 -11.83 32.86
C PHE A 201 13.24 -11.00 34.11
N ASP A 202 12.47 -9.92 33.96
CA ASP A 202 12.06 -9.06 35.10
C ASP A 202 11.03 -9.73 36.01
N HIS A 203 10.27 -10.70 35.52
CA HIS A 203 9.22 -11.40 36.30
C HIS A 203 9.64 -12.73 36.89
N GLY A 204 10.93 -12.95 37.15
CA GLY A 204 11.46 -14.11 37.86
C GLY A 204 11.64 -15.36 37.00
N GLY A 205 11.73 -15.23 35.71
CA GLY A 205 12.22 -16.28 34.80
C GLY A 205 13.62 -16.72 35.21
N LYS A 206 13.87 -18.03 35.27
CA LYS A 206 15.17 -18.61 35.59
C LYS A 206 16.15 -18.35 34.45
N GLY A 207 16.76 -17.18 34.43
CA GLY A 207 17.80 -16.84 33.50
C GLY A 207 18.18 -15.37 33.61
N ARG A 208 19.47 -15.08 33.55
CA ARG A 208 19.96 -13.71 33.36
C ARG A 208 19.90 -13.41 31.86
N PRO A 209 19.41 -12.23 31.44
CA PRO A 209 19.53 -11.86 30.04
C PRO A 209 21.00 -12.00 29.61
N PRO A 210 21.28 -12.54 28.42
CA PRO A 210 22.65 -12.60 27.90
C PRO A 210 23.30 -11.22 27.96
N ALA A 211 24.47 -11.12 28.60
CA ALA A 211 25.08 -9.85 29.01
C ALA A 211 25.72 -9.05 27.86
N ASP A 212 25.62 -9.49 26.64
CA ASP A 212 26.51 -9.12 25.53
C ASP A 212 25.80 -8.69 24.23
N GLY A 213 24.58 -8.16 24.29
CA GLY A 213 23.84 -7.73 23.09
C GLY A 213 23.35 -8.90 22.20
N GLN A 214 23.54 -10.16 22.64
CA GLN A 214 23.09 -11.32 21.86
C GLN A 214 21.59 -11.44 21.79
N VAL A 215 20.84 -10.87 22.74
CA VAL A 215 19.38 -10.88 22.72
C VAL A 215 18.85 -10.10 21.53
N GLU A 216 19.37 -8.91 21.28
CA GLU A 216 19.02 -8.07 20.15
C GLU A 216 19.31 -8.78 18.82
N LEU A 217 20.48 -9.42 18.72
CA LEU A 217 20.85 -10.16 17.50
C LEU A 217 19.94 -11.38 17.28
N ARG A 218 19.59 -12.10 18.34
CA ARG A 218 18.65 -13.23 18.26
C ARG A 218 17.24 -12.77 17.84
N VAL A 219 16.77 -11.66 18.42
CA VAL A 219 15.48 -11.06 18.04
C VAL A 219 15.50 -10.59 16.59
N PHE A 220 16.58 -9.94 16.16
CA PHE A 220 16.77 -9.54 14.76
C PHE A 220 16.73 -10.74 13.83
N ALA A 221 17.47 -11.81 14.15
CA ALA A 221 17.49 -13.04 13.36
C ALA A 221 16.10 -13.71 13.29
N LEU A 222 15.36 -13.72 14.39
CA LEU A 222 13.99 -14.22 14.44
C LEU A 222 13.07 -13.44 13.52
N VAL A 223 13.03 -12.12 13.65
CA VAL A 223 12.12 -11.25 12.87
C VAL A 223 12.47 -11.31 11.38
N SER A 224 13.77 -11.29 11.05
CA SER A 224 14.24 -11.47 9.66
C SER A 224 13.92 -12.86 9.11
N GLY A 225 14.03 -13.90 9.93
CA GLY A 225 13.63 -15.26 9.56
C GLY A 225 12.12 -15.38 9.29
N MET A 226 11.30 -14.75 10.11
CA MET A 226 9.85 -14.70 9.88
C MET A 226 9.51 -13.96 8.58
N GLU A 227 10.19 -12.86 8.30
CA GLU A 227 10.05 -12.13 7.04
C GLU A 227 10.46 -12.99 5.84
N ALA A 228 11.59 -13.69 5.93
CA ALA A 228 12.07 -14.58 4.88
C ALA A 228 11.08 -15.73 4.58
N VAL A 229 10.48 -16.29 5.63
CA VAL A 229 9.41 -17.30 5.49
C VAL A 229 8.18 -16.70 4.82
N ALA A 230 7.72 -15.52 5.25
CA ALA A 230 6.61 -14.81 4.64
C ALA A 230 6.86 -14.55 3.15
N MET A 231 8.04 -14.01 2.81
CA MET A 231 8.45 -13.75 1.43
C MET A 231 8.44 -15.02 0.59
N ARG A 232 8.92 -16.16 1.13
CA ARG A 232 8.92 -17.46 0.43
C ARG A 232 7.49 -17.86 0.01
N TYR A 233 6.52 -17.78 0.93
CA TYR A 233 5.12 -18.09 0.62
C TYR A 233 4.53 -17.14 -0.43
N VAL A 234 4.83 -15.83 -0.32
CA VAL A 234 4.40 -14.81 -1.30
C VAL A 234 4.97 -15.07 -2.69
N LEU A 235 6.27 -15.39 -2.79
CA LEU A 235 6.92 -15.68 -4.07
C LEU A 235 6.41 -16.96 -4.74
N GLN A 236 5.94 -17.92 -3.93
CA GLN A 236 5.35 -19.17 -4.41
C GLN A 236 3.85 -19.08 -4.70
N GLY A 237 3.19 -17.93 -4.42
CA GLY A 237 1.73 -17.78 -4.52
C GLY A 237 0.96 -18.66 -3.54
N GLN A 238 1.57 -18.98 -2.39
CA GLN A 238 1.04 -19.89 -1.36
C GLN A 238 0.73 -19.16 -0.04
N GLU A 239 0.40 -17.88 -0.10
CA GLU A 239 0.17 -17.03 1.07
C GLU A 239 -0.86 -17.62 2.04
N SER A 240 -1.90 -18.28 1.50
CA SER A 240 -2.93 -18.96 2.32
C SER A 240 -2.38 -20.08 3.22
N LYS A 241 -1.19 -20.60 2.90
CA LYS A 241 -0.51 -21.65 3.68
C LYS A 241 0.54 -21.10 4.64
N ALA A 242 0.74 -19.77 4.70
CA ALA A 242 1.79 -19.18 5.54
C ALA A 242 1.67 -19.61 7.01
N LEU A 243 0.46 -19.80 7.52
CA LEU A 243 0.21 -20.24 8.89
C LEU A 243 0.74 -21.66 9.18
N GLU A 244 0.94 -22.50 8.16
CA GLU A 244 1.51 -23.85 8.33
C GLU A 244 2.97 -23.80 8.83
N ALA A 245 3.67 -22.67 8.66
CA ALA A 245 5.01 -22.47 9.18
C ALA A 245 5.04 -22.16 10.70
N ALA A 246 3.91 -21.81 11.31
CA ALA A 246 3.88 -21.36 12.71
C ALA A 246 4.45 -22.39 13.69
N PRO A 247 4.12 -23.70 13.65
CA PRO A 247 4.65 -24.67 14.60
C PRO A 247 6.20 -24.76 14.56
N VAL A 248 6.79 -24.69 13.37
CA VAL A 248 8.25 -24.75 13.21
C VAL A 248 8.92 -23.51 13.78
N LEU A 249 8.39 -22.32 13.48
CA LEU A 249 8.94 -21.06 13.99
C LEU A 249 8.77 -20.95 15.51
N ILE A 250 7.65 -21.41 16.06
CA ILE A 250 7.39 -21.42 17.50
C ILE A 250 8.40 -22.34 18.21
N ASP A 251 8.63 -23.56 17.72
CA ASP A 251 9.62 -24.50 18.27
C ASP A 251 11.03 -23.90 18.24
N MET A 252 11.45 -23.31 17.10
CA MET A 252 12.74 -22.64 16.99
C MET A 252 12.91 -21.51 18.02
N VAL A 253 11.88 -20.68 18.21
CA VAL A 253 11.92 -19.57 19.15
C VAL A 253 11.97 -20.04 20.59
N GLN A 254 11.14 -21.02 20.93
CA GLN A 254 11.14 -21.59 22.29
C GLN A 254 12.52 -22.17 22.66
N LYS A 255 13.19 -22.88 21.74
CA LYS A 255 14.55 -23.41 21.94
C LYS A 255 15.63 -22.32 21.97
N THR A 256 15.40 -21.16 21.36
CA THR A 256 16.37 -20.06 21.32
C THR A 256 16.34 -19.22 22.58
N PHE A 257 15.18 -19.09 23.23
CA PHE A 257 14.95 -18.21 24.39
C PHE A 257 14.59 -18.99 25.68
N ALA A 258 14.62 -20.34 25.66
CA ALA A 258 14.53 -21.20 26.85
C ALA A 258 15.88 -21.22 27.60
#